data_01f77dc1b1a04beae207b887726d19af
#
_entry.id   01f77dc1b1a04beae207b887726d19af
#
_cell.length_a   1.000
_cell.length_b   1.000
_cell.length_c   1.000
_cell.angle_alpha   90.00
_cell.angle_beta   90.00
_cell.angle_gamma   90.00
#
_symmetry.space_group_name_H-M   'P 1'
#
loop_
_entity.id
_entity.type
_entity.pdbx_description
1 polymer ?
#
loop_
_entity_poly.entity_id
_entity_poly.type
_entity_poly.pdbx_seq_one_letter_code
_entity_poly.pdbx_strand_id
1 'polypeptide(L)'
;MRVTLLGPQRRPTLAEVARSTGLTGRVATITAGWQEREPDDSELSGLLGAQDVNLSLYWRWLDVQERDPEYAAAQRRLRDALGELQDVYLLRLDYALQAVYAVQRRAGSGSSVAEAIAAVRELDDAHLRRIGQERAEFYQAWAPHDRPVIAGHRAEVARLLSGAAALVVAGGHVGVLTETLHLFNVAA
;
A
#
# COMPACT_ATOMS: atom_id res chain seq x y z
N MET A 1 -5.01 -2.68 18.95
CA MET A 1 -4.25 -1.75 18.08
C MET A 1 -5.09 -0.49 17.85
N ARG A 2 -4.48 0.70 17.94
CA ARG A 2 -5.15 1.98 17.63
C ARG A 2 -4.62 2.49 16.29
N VAL A 3 -5.50 2.91 15.39
CA VAL A 3 -5.15 3.47 14.08
C VAL A 3 -5.61 4.92 14.02
N THR A 4 -4.76 5.81 13.55
CA THR A 4 -5.08 7.23 13.33
C THR A 4 -4.78 7.59 11.87
N LEU A 5 -5.78 8.08 11.14
CA LEU A 5 -5.64 8.53 9.76
C LEU A 5 -5.58 10.05 9.73
N LEU A 6 -4.50 10.61 9.20
CA LEU A 6 -4.30 12.06 9.13
C LEU A 6 -4.74 12.67 7.78
N GLY A 7 -4.79 11.85 6.73
CA GLY A 7 -5.09 12.31 5.38
C GLY A 7 -4.03 13.26 4.79
N PRO A 8 -4.27 13.84 3.61
CA PRO A 8 -3.38 14.82 3.01
C PRO A 8 -3.35 16.11 3.82
N GLN A 9 -2.17 16.58 4.21
CA GLN A 9 -2.00 17.75 5.05
C GLN A 9 -1.15 18.82 4.38
N ARG A 10 -1.66 20.03 4.26
CA ARG A 10 -0.87 21.19 3.85
C ARG A 10 0.05 21.69 4.99
N ARG A 11 -0.36 21.47 6.24
CA ARG A 11 0.41 21.76 7.45
C ARG A 11 0.43 20.49 8.30
N PRO A 12 1.61 19.90 8.53
CA PRO A 12 1.72 18.66 9.28
C PRO A 12 1.20 18.81 10.71
N THR A 13 0.23 17.99 11.09
CA THR A 13 -0.30 17.91 12.47
C THR A 13 0.23 16.68 13.21
N LEU A 14 1.17 15.95 12.62
CA LEU A 14 1.72 14.71 13.16
C LEU A 14 2.27 14.89 14.60
N ALA A 15 3.01 15.97 14.85
CA ALA A 15 3.56 16.28 16.17
C ALA A 15 2.46 16.50 17.24
N GLU A 16 1.33 17.09 16.87
CA GLU A 16 0.18 17.27 17.77
C GLU A 16 -0.49 15.94 18.07
N VAL A 17 -0.66 15.10 17.04
CA VAL A 17 -1.24 13.77 17.19
C VAL A 17 -0.34 12.88 18.04
N ALA A 18 0.97 12.86 17.79
CA ALA A 18 1.92 12.11 18.60
C ALA A 18 1.84 12.50 20.09
N ARG A 19 1.79 13.80 20.38
CA ARG A 19 1.62 14.31 21.76
C ARG A 19 0.26 13.94 22.35
N SER A 20 -0.83 14.11 21.61
CA SER A 20 -2.19 13.83 22.09
C SER A 20 -2.45 12.34 22.34
N THR A 21 -1.75 11.47 21.62
CA THR A 21 -1.83 10.02 21.80
C THR A 21 -0.94 9.50 22.93
N GLY A 22 -0.11 10.37 23.51
CA GLY A 22 0.87 9.98 24.53
C GLY A 22 1.95 9.06 23.97
N LEU A 23 2.30 9.20 22.69
CA LEU A 23 3.29 8.38 22.04
C LEU A 23 4.67 8.57 22.69
N THR A 24 5.17 7.50 23.30
CA THR A 24 6.48 7.44 23.94
C THR A 24 7.23 6.23 23.46
N GLY A 25 8.56 6.32 23.37
CA GLY A 25 9.41 5.24 22.88
C GLY A 25 9.72 5.36 21.39
N ARG A 26 10.36 4.32 20.86
CA ARG A 26 10.81 4.29 19.47
C ARG A 26 9.62 4.21 18.50
N VAL A 27 9.69 5.00 17.43
CA VAL A 27 8.70 5.00 16.35
C VAL A 27 9.34 4.42 15.09
N ALA A 28 8.74 3.40 14.50
CA ALA A 28 9.13 2.96 13.17
C ALA A 28 8.45 3.85 12.13
N THR A 29 9.20 4.25 11.09
CA THR A 29 8.68 5.05 9.98
C THR A 29 8.80 4.31 8.67
N ILE A 30 7.84 4.52 7.78
CA ILE A 30 7.83 4.03 6.40
C ILE A 30 7.64 5.22 5.48
N THR A 31 8.65 5.49 4.68
CA THR A 31 8.67 6.55 3.67
C THR A 31 8.90 6.01 2.26
N ALA A 32 8.69 4.70 2.06
CA ALA A 32 8.91 4.02 0.78
C ALA A 32 8.16 4.64 -0.40
N GLY A 33 6.99 5.25 -0.15
CA GLY A 33 6.25 6.00 -1.17
C GLY A 33 6.99 7.25 -1.70
N TRP A 34 8.05 7.70 -1.03
CA TRP A 34 8.90 8.81 -1.49
C TRP A 34 9.99 8.36 -2.47
N GLN A 35 10.14 7.04 -2.65
CA GLN A 35 11.08 6.43 -3.60
C GLN A 35 12.52 6.85 -3.31
N GLU A 36 13.25 7.41 -4.29
CA GLU A 36 14.63 7.86 -4.16
C GLU A 36 14.84 8.88 -3.04
N ARG A 37 13.77 9.54 -2.62
CA ARG A 37 13.78 10.48 -1.50
C ARG A 37 13.49 9.83 -0.14
N GLU A 38 13.40 8.51 -0.07
CA GLU A 38 13.16 7.80 1.19
C GLU A 38 14.13 8.21 2.32
N PRO A 39 15.44 8.49 2.05
CA PRO A 39 16.36 8.94 3.09
C PRO A 39 16.17 10.40 3.54
N ASP A 40 15.41 11.22 2.79
CA ASP A 40 15.17 12.63 3.10
C ASP A 40 14.06 12.79 4.15
N ASP A 41 14.16 12.06 5.26
CA ASP A 41 13.10 11.97 6.29
C ASP A 41 13.33 12.88 7.51
N SER A 42 14.30 13.77 7.45
CA SER A 42 14.68 14.66 8.56
C SER A 42 13.52 15.53 9.09
N GLU A 43 12.64 15.99 8.23
CA GLU A 43 11.44 16.74 8.64
C GLU A 43 10.48 15.83 9.44
N LEU A 44 10.24 14.61 8.97
CA LEU A 44 9.42 13.61 9.65
C LEU A 44 10.01 13.25 11.01
N SER A 45 11.31 12.98 11.07
CA SER A 45 12.06 12.71 12.29
C SER A 45 11.98 13.88 13.29
N GLY A 46 12.08 15.11 12.80
CA GLY A 46 11.91 16.32 13.63
C GLY A 46 10.52 16.43 14.26
N LEU A 47 9.46 16.04 13.51
CA LEU A 47 8.08 16.03 14.02
C LEU A 47 7.83 14.93 15.06
N LEU A 48 8.57 13.82 15.00
CA LEU A 48 8.46 12.67 15.91
C LEU A 48 9.40 12.76 17.13
N GLY A 49 10.31 13.74 17.19
CA GLY A 49 11.19 13.96 18.34
C GLY A 49 12.43 13.08 18.38
N ALA A 50 12.99 12.73 17.25
CA ALA A 50 14.29 12.04 17.07
C ALA A 50 14.42 10.63 17.71
N GLN A 51 13.33 9.95 17.98
CA GLN A 51 13.32 8.54 18.41
C GLN A 51 12.75 7.60 17.35
N ASP A 52 12.82 8.02 16.09
CA ASP A 52 12.33 7.24 14.98
C ASP A 52 13.41 6.37 14.34
N VAL A 53 12.96 5.34 13.65
CA VAL A 53 13.78 4.47 12.81
C VAL A 53 13.05 4.22 11.50
N ASN A 54 13.65 4.69 10.41
CA ASN A 54 13.12 4.41 9.07
C ASN A 54 13.36 2.93 8.72
N LEU A 55 12.30 2.25 8.29
CA LEU A 55 12.42 0.86 7.86
C LEU A 55 13.11 0.72 6.50
N SER A 56 13.28 1.80 5.75
CA SER A 56 13.98 1.88 4.47
C SER A 56 13.50 0.82 3.46
N LEU A 57 12.18 0.67 3.33
CA LEU A 57 11.60 -0.43 2.55
C LEU A 57 11.85 -0.27 1.04
N TYR A 58 11.94 0.96 0.53
CA TYR A 58 12.26 1.20 -0.88
C TYR A 58 13.70 0.78 -1.20
N TRP A 59 14.67 1.14 -0.35
CA TRP A 59 16.06 0.75 -0.53
C TRP A 59 16.26 -0.76 -0.39
N ARG A 60 15.55 -1.40 0.53
CA ARG A 60 15.53 -2.87 0.64
C ARG A 60 14.92 -3.52 -0.59
N TRP A 61 13.89 -2.91 -1.16
CA TRP A 61 13.30 -3.37 -2.41
C TRP A 61 14.30 -3.25 -3.57
N LEU A 62 15.06 -2.15 -3.69
CA LEU A 62 16.13 -2.00 -4.68
C LEU A 62 17.22 -3.07 -4.51
N ASP A 63 17.65 -3.35 -3.27
CA ASP A 63 18.60 -4.44 -2.99
C ASP A 63 18.09 -5.80 -3.45
N VAL A 64 16.80 -6.08 -3.27
CA VAL A 64 16.16 -7.30 -3.79
C VAL A 64 16.18 -7.29 -5.34
N GLN A 65 15.87 -6.17 -5.99
CA GLN A 65 15.88 -6.07 -7.45
C GLN A 65 17.28 -6.32 -8.03
N GLU A 66 18.34 -5.91 -7.35
CA GLU A 66 19.73 -6.10 -7.76
C GLU A 66 20.23 -7.53 -7.52
N ARG A 67 19.95 -8.07 -6.30
CA ARG A 67 20.54 -9.34 -5.86
C ARG A 67 19.73 -10.58 -6.25
N ASP A 68 18.48 -10.40 -6.67
CA ASP A 68 17.58 -11.45 -7.13
C ASP A 68 16.91 -11.08 -8.45
N PRO A 69 17.67 -11.08 -9.56
CA PRO A 69 17.16 -10.63 -10.86
C PRO A 69 16.03 -11.49 -11.43
N GLU A 70 15.95 -12.77 -11.06
CA GLU A 70 14.84 -13.63 -11.48
C GLU A 70 13.53 -13.22 -10.81
N TYR A 71 13.58 -13.01 -9.50
CA TYR A 71 12.43 -12.51 -8.74
C TYR A 71 12.02 -11.12 -9.24
N ALA A 72 12.98 -10.24 -9.45
CA ALA A 72 12.76 -8.91 -9.99
C ALA A 72 12.05 -8.94 -11.36
N ALA A 73 12.46 -9.84 -12.26
CA ALA A 73 11.82 -10.00 -13.55
C ALA A 73 10.38 -10.54 -13.43
N ALA A 74 10.15 -11.47 -12.50
CA ALA A 74 8.81 -12.01 -12.25
C ALA A 74 7.89 -10.95 -11.63
N GLN A 75 8.41 -10.16 -10.70
CA GLN A 75 7.68 -9.07 -10.05
C GLN A 75 7.28 -7.98 -11.05
N ARG A 76 8.16 -7.65 -12.03
CA ARG A 76 7.79 -6.74 -13.12
C ARG A 76 6.63 -7.29 -13.95
N ARG A 77 6.68 -8.57 -14.36
CA ARG A 77 5.58 -9.20 -15.11
C ARG A 77 4.26 -9.19 -14.35
N LEU A 78 4.29 -9.45 -13.04
CA LEU A 78 3.09 -9.31 -12.21
C LEU A 78 2.55 -7.87 -12.23
N ARG A 79 3.43 -6.89 -12.07
CA ARG A 79 3.04 -5.47 -12.07
C ARG A 79 2.40 -5.07 -13.40
N ASP A 80 2.96 -5.51 -14.51
CA ASP A 80 2.43 -5.24 -15.84
C ASP A 80 1.04 -5.87 -16.01
N ALA A 81 0.87 -7.14 -15.60
CA ALA A 81 -0.42 -7.82 -15.64
C ALA A 81 -1.48 -7.15 -14.74
N LEU A 82 -1.09 -6.73 -13.53
CA LEU A 82 -1.97 -5.99 -12.63
C LEU A 82 -2.35 -4.61 -13.22
N GLY A 83 -1.43 -3.95 -13.91
CA GLY A 83 -1.67 -2.70 -14.63
C GLY A 83 -2.73 -2.88 -15.73
N GLU A 84 -2.60 -3.90 -16.57
CA GLU A 84 -3.58 -4.22 -17.62
C GLU A 84 -4.97 -4.51 -17.01
N LEU A 85 -5.04 -5.27 -15.92
CA LEU A 85 -6.29 -5.53 -15.22
C LEU A 85 -6.93 -4.24 -14.67
N GLN A 86 -6.11 -3.35 -14.14
CA GLN A 86 -6.55 -2.05 -13.63
C GLN A 86 -7.10 -1.17 -14.76
N ASP A 87 -6.43 -1.11 -15.89
CA ASP A 87 -6.87 -0.30 -17.04
C ASP A 87 -8.22 -0.78 -17.57
N VAL A 88 -8.39 -2.10 -17.73
CA VAL A 88 -9.68 -2.69 -18.15
C VAL A 88 -10.77 -2.43 -17.11
N TYR A 89 -10.45 -2.53 -15.81
CA TYR A 89 -11.39 -2.22 -14.75
C TYR A 89 -11.84 -0.76 -14.79
N LEU A 90 -10.91 0.19 -14.91
CA LEU A 90 -11.22 1.62 -14.96
C LEU A 90 -12.11 1.96 -16.17
N LEU A 91 -11.84 1.37 -17.34
CA LEU A 91 -12.68 1.52 -18.51
C LEU A 91 -14.12 1.03 -18.24
N ARG A 92 -14.28 -0.17 -17.66
CA ARG A 92 -15.59 -0.74 -17.31
C ARG A 92 -16.31 0.07 -16.25
N LEU A 93 -15.58 0.56 -15.24
CA LEU A 93 -16.10 1.40 -14.16
C LEU A 93 -16.68 2.70 -14.70
N ASP A 94 -15.99 3.36 -15.64
CA ASP A 94 -16.46 4.59 -16.25
C ASP A 94 -17.85 4.40 -16.93
N TYR A 95 -18.00 3.35 -17.74
CA TYR A 95 -19.29 3.02 -18.36
C TYR A 95 -20.38 2.62 -17.33
N ALA A 96 -20.00 1.89 -16.31
CA ALA A 96 -20.95 1.50 -15.26
C ALA A 96 -21.46 2.72 -14.47
N LEU A 97 -20.57 3.66 -14.14
CA LEU A 97 -20.95 4.92 -13.49
C LEU A 97 -21.82 5.81 -14.40
N GLN A 98 -21.51 5.88 -15.68
CA GLN A 98 -22.37 6.58 -16.67
C GLN A 98 -23.77 5.98 -16.69
N ALA A 99 -23.89 4.65 -16.65
CA ALA A 99 -25.19 3.98 -16.57
C ALA A 99 -25.93 4.32 -15.26
N VAL A 100 -25.27 4.34 -14.11
CA VAL A 100 -25.86 4.79 -12.83
C VAL A 100 -26.44 6.19 -12.96
N TYR A 101 -25.65 7.14 -13.47
CA TYR A 101 -26.11 8.52 -13.64
C TYR A 101 -27.27 8.64 -14.67
N ALA A 102 -27.25 7.84 -15.73
CA ALA A 102 -28.32 7.83 -16.72
C ALA A 102 -29.64 7.30 -16.12
N VAL A 103 -29.58 6.21 -15.35
CA VAL A 103 -30.73 5.66 -14.63
C VAL A 103 -31.25 6.65 -13.59
N GLN A 104 -30.37 7.26 -12.81
CA GLN A 104 -30.72 8.25 -11.78
C GLN A 104 -31.49 9.45 -12.37
N ARG A 105 -31.10 9.92 -13.57
CA ARG A 105 -31.80 11.00 -14.26
C ARG A 105 -33.17 10.60 -14.83
N ARG A 106 -33.36 9.30 -15.12
CA ARG A 106 -34.63 8.79 -15.72
C ARG A 106 -35.59 8.21 -14.70
N ALA A 107 -35.03 7.66 -13.61
CA ALA A 107 -35.80 6.83 -12.70
C ALA A 107 -36.64 7.66 -11.74
N GLY A 108 -37.93 7.46 -11.83
CA GLY A 108 -38.85 7.76 -10.73
C GLY A 108 -38.80 6.71 -9.60
N SER A 109 -38.12 5.56 -9.75
CA SER A 109 -38.07 4.48 -8.74
C SER A 109 -36.66 4.26 -8.21
N GLY A 110 -36.53 4.21 -6.87
CA GLY A 110 -35.25 3.93 -6.20
C GLY A 110 -34.70 2.52 -6.45
N SER A 111 -35.52 1.55 -6.89
CA SER A 111 -35.08 0.18 -7.18
C SER A 111 -34.11 0.10 -8.36
N SER A 112 -34.39 0.80 -9.46
CA SER A 112 -33.51 0.80 -10.65
C SER A 112 -32.16 1.46 -10.37
N VAL A 113 -32.12 2.48 -9.52
CA VAL A 113 -30.86 3.09 -9.07
C VAL A 113 -30.06 2.13 -8.20
N ALA A 114 -30.74 1.41 -7.27
CA ALA A 114 -30.08 0.42 -6.42
C ALA A 114 -29.50 -0.75 -7.24
N GLU A 115 -30.21 -1.22 -8.28
CA GLU A 115 -29.71 -2.24 -9.21
C GLU A 115 -28.46 -1.76 -9.99
N ALA A 116 -28.46 -0.53 -10.47
CA ALA A 116 -27.32 0.04 -11.16
C ALA A 116 -26.08 0.18 -10.23
N ILE A 117 -26.28 0.58 -8.98
CA ILE A 117 -25.22 0.62 -7.96
C ILE A 117 -24.72 -0.79 -7.64
N ALA A 118 -25.62 -1.78 -7.55
CA ALA A 118 -25.23 -3.17 -7.31
C ALA A 118 -24.31 -3.70 -8.41
N ALA A 119 -24.58 -3.35 -9.68
CA ALA A 119 -23.71 -3.72 -10.80
C ALA A 119 -22.31 -3.11 -10.69
N VAL A 120 -22.16 -1.87 -10.20
CA VAL A 120 -20.84 -1.28 -9.90
C VAL A 120 -20.13 -2.05 -8.82
N ARG A 121 -20.80 -2.38 -7.72
CA ARG A 121 -20.20 -3.16 -6.62
C ARG A 121 -19.75 -4.55 -7.06
N GLU A 122 -20.53 -5.21 -7.90
CA GLU A 122 -20.15 -6.51 -8.47
C GLU A 122 -18.89 -6.42 -9.35
N LEU A 123 -18.77 -5.32 -10.11
CA LEU A 123 -17.55 -5.04 -10.88
C LEU A 123 -16.33 -4.85 -9.96
N ASP A 124 -16.48 -4.08 -8.88
CA ASP A 124 -15.43 -3.85 -7.89
C ASP A 124 -15.00 -5.17 -7.23
N ASP A 125 -15.97 -5.96 -6.76
CA ASP A 125 -15.71 -7.25 -6.13
C ASP A 125 -15.03 -8.24 -7.08
N ALA A 126 -15.44 -8.27 -8.36
CA ALA A 126 -14.83 -9.12 -9.37
C ALA A 126 -13.37 -8.71 -9.64
N HIS A 127 -13.10 -7.39 -9.71
CA HIS A 127 -11.76 -6.86 -9.88
C HIS A 127 -10.85 -7.21 -8.69
N LEU A 128 -11.31 -6.98 -7.46
CA LEU A 128 -10.54 -7.29 -6.25
C LEU A 128 -10.24 -8.79 -6.14
N ARG A 129 -11.21 -9.66 -6.47
CA ARG A 129 -10.96 -11.11 -6.52
C ARG A 129 -9.89 -11.47 -7.55
N ARG A 130 -9.92 -10.88 -8.75
CA ARG A 130 -8.93 -11.16 -9.79
C ARG A 130 -7.54 -10.71 -9.40
N ILE A 131 -7.39 -9.50 -8.85
CA ILE A 131 -6.12 -8.99 -8.31
C ILE A 131 -5.58 -9.92 -7.21
N GLY A 132 -6.46 -10.33 -6.28
CA GLY A 132 -6.10 -11.27 -5.21
C GLY A 132 -5.60 -12.62 -5.74
N GLN A 133 -6.24 -13.15 -6.78
CA GLN A 133 -5.85 -14.40 -7.42
C GLN A 133 -4.48 -14.30 -8.08
N GLU A 134 -4.22 -13.28 -8.90
CA GLU A 134 -2.92 -13.06 -9.55
C GLU A 134 -1.78 -12.96 -8.52
N ARG A 135 -2.03 -12.25 -7.43
CA ARG A 135 -1.06 -12.14 -6.34
C ARG A 135 -0.83 -13.48 -5.63
N ALA A 136 -1.89 -14.23 -5.34
CA ALA A 136 -1.77 -15.53 -4.68
C ALA A 136 -0.98 -16.53 -5.54
N GLU A 137 -1.28 -16.60 -6.84
CA GLU A 137 -0.55 -17.44 -7.81
C GLU A 137 0.93 -17.04 -7.89
N PHE A 138 1.21 -15.73 -7.92
CA PHE A 138 2.59 -15.24 -7.90
C PHE A 138 3.33 -15.64 -6.61
N TYR A 139 2.72 -15.42 -5.44
CA TYR A 139 3.37 -15.77 -4.16
C TYR A 139 3.57 -17.28 -4.00
N GLN A 140 2.66 -18.08 -4.54
CA GLN A 140 2.82 -19.53 -4.54
C GLN A 140 3.97 -19.97 -5.46
N ALA A 141 4.08 -19.38 -6.65
CA ALA A 141 5.10 -19.75 -7.63
C ALA A 141 6.51 -19.27 -7.24
N TRP A 142 6.62 -18.08 -6.63
CA TRP A 142 7.89 -17.41 -6.39
C TRP A 142 8.36 -17.43 -4.94
N ALA A 143 7.50 -17.84 -4.01
CA ALA A 143 7.79 -18.07 -2.59
C ALA A 143 8.77 -17.04 -1.98
N PRO A 144 8.42 -15.75 -1.88
CA PRO A 144 9.36 -14.71 -1.44
C PRO A 144 9.93 -14.98 -0.05
N HIS A 145 9.23 -15.75 0.79
CA HIS A 145 9.70 -16.13 2.12
C HIS A 145 10.90 -17.09 2.12
N ASP A 146 11.08 -17.85 1.03
CA ASP A 146 12.19 -18.80 0.87
C ASP A 146 13.41 -18.18 0.19
N ARG A 147 13.30 -16.95 -0.30
CA ARG A 147 14.39 -16.27 -1.01
C ARG A 147 15.32 -15.61 0.00
N PRO A 148 16.63 -15.94 0.04
CA PRO A 148 17.52 -15.52 1.12
C PRO A 148 17.60 -14.00 1.34
N VAL A 149 17.63 -13.22 0.26
CA VAL A 149 17.69 -11.76 0.32
C VAL A 149 16.42 -11.19 0.97
N ILE A 150 15.25 -11.66 0.52
CA ILE A 150 13.95 -11.20 1.04
C ILE A 150 13.78 -11.65 2.47
N ALA A 151 14.10 -12.90 2.79
CA ALA A 151 14.01 -13.44 4.14
C ALA A 151 14.91 -12.66 5.13
N GLY A 152 16.12 -12.30 4.71
CA GLY A 152 17.03 -11.47 5.51
C GLY A 152 16.44 -10.09 5.80
N HIS A 153 15.92 -9.40 4.80
CA HIS A 153 15.25 -8.11 5.00
C HIS A 153 14.00 -8.21 5.86
N ARG A 154 13.18 -9.25 5.68
CA ARG A 154 11.99 -9.48 6.53
C ARG A 154 12.37 -9.66 7.99
N ALA A 155 13.39 -10.44 8.27
CA ALA A 155 13.88 -10.66 9.65
C ALA A 155 14.33 -9.35 10.30
N GLU A 156 15.04 -8.50 9.55
CA GLU A 156 15.49 -7.21 10.05
C GLU A 156 14.32 -6.22 10.26
N VAL A 157 13.41 -6.13 9.32
CA VAL A 157 12.19 -5.30 9.44
C VAL A 157 11.37 -5.75 10.66
N ALA A 158 11.16 -7.05 10.84
CA ALA A 158 10.45 -7.59 12.01
C ALA A 158 11.16 -7.23 13.32
N ARG A 159 12.50 -7.30 13.37
CA ARG A 159 13.30 -6.90 14.53
C ARG A 159 13.14 -5.40 14.84
N LEU A 160 13.13 -4.53 13.84
CA LEU A 160 12.93 -3.09 14.02
C LEU A 160 11.51 -2.80 14.52
N LEU A 161 10.50 -3.46 13.96
CA LEU A 161 9.10 -3.31 14.35
C LEU A 161 8.83 -3.82 15.77
N SER A 162 9.44 -4.94 16.18
CA SER A 162 9.26 -5.48 17.53
C SER A 162 9.78 -4.55 18.64
N GLY A 163 10.72 -3.66 18.31
CA GLY A 163 11.22 -2.63 19.22
C GLY A 163 10.50 -1.29 19.15
N ALA A 164 9.48 -1.16 18.31
CA ALA A 164 8.76 0.08 18.10
C ALA A 164 7.46 0.15 18.90
N ALA A 165 7.20 1.30 19.53
CA ALA A 165 5.94 1.61 20.21
C ALA A 165 4.83 1.99 19.24
N ALA A 166 5.18 2.48 18.05
CA ALA A 166 4.25 2.86 17.00
C ALA A 166 4.89 2.73 15.61
N LEU A 167 4.02 2.65 14.62
CA LEU A 167 4.36 2.70 13.21
C LEU A 167 3.70 3.92 12.56
N VAL A 168 4.50 4.73 11.87
CA VAL A 168 4.03 5.87 11.07
C VAL A 168 4.30 5.57 9.60
N VAL A 169 3.25 5.62 8.80
CA VAL A 169 3.34 5.42 7.35
C VAL A 169 3.11 6.76 6.65
N ALA A 170 4.13 7.26 5.99
CA ALA A 170 4.02 8.45 5.15
C ALA A 170 3.41 8.08 3.80
N GLY A 171 2.59 8.98 3.27
CA GLY A 171 2.03 8.85 1.93
C GLY A 171 3.09 8.97 0.84
N GLY A 172 2.65 8.92 -0.42
CA GLY A 172 3.52 9.03 -1.60
C GLY A 172 3.02 8.14 -2.72
N HIS A 173 3.92 7.51 -3.46
CA HIS A 173 3.57 6.61 -4.55
C HIS A 173 2.93 5.32 -4.01
N VAL A 174 1.61 5.21 -4.14
CA VAL A 174 0.80 4.13 -3.53
C VAL A 174 1.23 2.74 -4.01
N GLY A 175 1.55 2.59 -5.31
CA GLY A 175 1.98 1.31 -5.87
C GLY A 175 3.25 0.79 -5.21
N VAL A 176 4.28 1.64 -5.07
CA VAL A 176 5.55 1.29 -4.42
C VAL A 176 5.33 1.00 -2.94
N LEU A 177 4.54 1.82 -2.26
CA LEU A 177 4.23 1.62 -0.84
C LEU A 177 3.54 0.27 -0.62
N THR A 178 2.50 -0.04 -1.40
CA THR A 178 1.78 -1.32 -1.29
C THR A 178 2.69 -2.51 -1.59
N GLU A 179 3.50 -2.41 -2.66
CA GLU A 179 4.42 -3.47 -3.06
C GLU A 179 5.45 -3.78 -1.97
N THR A 180 6.06 -2.75 -1.40
CA THR A 180 7.06 -2.91 -0.34
C THR A 180 6.47 -3.41 0.98
N LEU A 181 5.28 -2.95 1.37
CA LEU A 181 4.57 -3.44 2.54
C LEU A 181 4.27 -4.93 2.44
N HIS A 182 3.80 -5.40 1.29
CA HIS A 182 3.56 -6.82 1.05
C HIS A 182 4.86 -7.63 0.98
N LEU A 183 5.85 -7.14 0.22
CA LEU A 183 7.12 -7.85 0.07
C LEU A 183 7.79 -8.12 1.42
N PHE A 184 7.81 -7.13 2.30
CA PHE A 184 8.48 -7.23 3.60
C PHE A 184 7.55 -7.64 4.76
N ASN A 185 6.30 -8.02 4.45
CA ASN A 185 5.34 -8.57 5.42
C ASN A 185 5.10 -7.64 6.62
N VAL A 186 4.98 -6.33 6.37
CA VAL A 186 4.81 -5.33 7.45
C VAL A 186 3.41 -5.38 8.06
N ALA A 187 2.42 -5.88 7.33
CA ALA A 187 1.02 -5.92 7.74
C ALA A 187 0.58 -7.26 8.38
N ALA A 188 1.50 -8.17 8.65
CA ALA A 188 1.21 -9.49 9.21
C ALA A 188 1.17 -9.50 10.73
#